data_a7afa7561802ae71c28a36adc3818327
#
_entry.id   a7afa7561802ae71c28a36adc3818327
#
_cell.length_a   1.000
_cell.length_b   1.000
_cell.length_c   1.000
_cell.angle_alpha   90.00
_cell.angle_beta   90.00
_cell.angle_gamma   90.00
#
_symmetry.space_group_name_H-M   'P 1'
#
loop_
_entity.id
_entity.type
_entity.pdbx_description
1 polymer ?
#
loop_
_entity_poly.entity_id
_entity_poly.type
_entity_poly.pdbx_seq_one_letter_code
_entity_poly.pdbx_strand_id
1 'polypeptide(L)'
;MIRVRLVETALPAGSRDPHVLISWILDSLGLVRSRGDSKSAAERLGGINKIMSQCFMADPKSGWTAAEISDVTGISSTGVHHQLVKLSDSGLLSSRSIGGKRTYMINGGSFSNAAEFIGMNSVVIARQRLKILAESVSNSSERMLVQGEQENVPFRIDIVGLTPKLIDDELLQLSIDLGFSGDRIRLGDNLHVDLLRVLAKSNKPLGITELMEETGGSRARVGRILDRMRSAGLLERAVVDSRLDVDIFGGLLRQYRTRGSDWLVGRGGLSRLPTEVRESLIDNLEKGSHTLEKTSDSIGCLSVDEKRVMLNMLGGRVPLGYRVKGSTGGDVIRSILIGFGKGDLKNHDHM
;
A
#
# COMPACT_ATOMS: atom_id res chain seq x y z
N MET A 1 -13.39 16.28 2.62
CA MET A 1 -12.22 15.73 1.88
C MET A 1 -12.34 14.21 1.95
N ILE A 2 -12.29 13.51 0.82
CA ILE A 2 -12.33 12.05 0.79
C ILE A 2 -10.95 11.54 1.22
N ARG A 3 -10.92 10.71 2.23
CA ARG A 3 -9.74 9.94 2.63
C ARG A 3 -9.84 8.58 1.95
N VAL A 4 -8.83 8.25 1.17
CA VAL A 4 -8.76 6.98 0.44
C VAL A 4 -7.60 6.17 0.99
N ARG A 5 -7.88 4.95 1.42
CA ARG A 5 -6.90 4.00 1.89
C ARG A 5 -7.03 2.72 1.10
N LEU A 6 -5.94 2.30 0.48
CA LEU A 6 -5.88 1.04 -0.24
C LEU A 6 -5.40 -0.07 0.70
N VAL A 7 -6.22 -1.07 0.91
CA VAL A 7 -5.92 -2.24 1.76
C VAL A 7 -6.41 -3.50 1.06
N GLU A 8 -5.68 -4.59 1.18
CA GLU A 8 -6.14 -5.90 0.68
C GLU A 8 -7.35 -6.40 1.47
N THR A 9 -8.41 -6.74 0.75
CA THR A 9 -9.55 -7.43 1.34
C THR A 9 -9.85 -8.66 0.49
N ALA A 10 -9.75 -9.85 1.11
CA ALA A 10 -10.06 -11.08 0.43
C ALA A 10 -11.54 -11.09 -0.01
N LEU A 11 -11.77 -11.48 -1.26
CA LEU A 11 -13.14 -11.72 -1.76
C LEU A 11 -13.77 -12.89 -1.01
N PRO A 12 -15.08 -12.82 -0.67
CA PRO A 12 -15.80 -13.97 -0.14
C PRO A 12 -15.96 -15.02 -1.24
N ALA A 13 -14.98 -15.91 -1.34
CA ALA A 13 -14.92 -16.92 -2.39
C ALA A 13 -16.18 -17.81 -2.40
N GLY A 14 -16.87 -17.82 -3.53
CA GLY A 14 -18.02 -18.70 -3.76
C GLY A 14 -19.32 -18.34 -3.04
N SER A 15 -19.38 -17.28 -2.26
CA SER A 15 -20.63 -16.85 -1.62
C SER A 15 -21.50 -16.06 -2.60
N ARG A 16 -22.78 -16.51 -2.71
CA ARG A 16 -23.86 -15.76 -3.40
C ARG A 16 -24.87 -15.18 -2.40
N ASP A 17 -24.59 -15.28 -1.11
CA ASP A 17 -25.44 -14.70 -0.07
C ASP A 17 -25.37 -13.17 -0.11
N PRO A 18 -26.49 -12.46 -0.39
CA PRO A 18 -26.52 -11.00 -0.48
C PRO A 18 -26.01 -10.32 0.82
N HIS A 19 -26.29 -10.92 1.97
CA HIS A 19 -25.84 -10.35 3.25
C HIS A 19 -24.33 -10.40 3.42
N VAL A 20 -23.70 -11.47 2.96
CA VAL A 20 -22.23 -11.61 2.96
C VAL A 20 -21.60 -10.60 2.01
N LEU A 21 -22.18 -10.46 0.80
CA LEU A 21 -21.68 -9.53 -0.22
C LEU A 21 -21.84 -8.07 0.23
N ILE A 22 -23.01 -7.69 0.77
CA ILE A 22 -23.23 -6.33 1.32
C ILE A 22 -22.24 -6.05 2.46
N SER A 23 -22.05 -7.00 3.37
CA SER A 23 -21.11 -6.84 4.49
C SER A 23 -19.69 -6.64 3.98
N TRP A 24 -19.28 -7.42 3.00
CA TRP A 24 -17.97 -7.31 2.38
C TRP A 24 -17.76 -5.96 1.69
N ILE A 25 -18.76 -5.48 0.93
CA ILE A 25 -18.69 -4.18 0.26
C ILE A 25 -18.62 -3.04 1.28
N LEU A 26 -19.48 -3.06 2.30
CA LEU A 26 -19.47 -2.03 3.35
C LEU A 26 -18.15 -2.01 4.12
N ASP A 27 -17.55 -3.18 4.37
CA ASP A 27 -16.22 -3.28 4.96
C ASP A 27 -15.14 -2.77 3.98
N SER A 28 -15.24 -3.11 2.71
CA SER A 28 -14.33 -2.63 1.66
C SER A 28 -14.39 -1.10 1.48
N LEU A 29 -15.53 -0.49 1.70
CA LEU A 29 -15.72 0.96 1.73
C LEU A 29 -15.33 1.61 3.08
N GLY A 30 -14.85 0.82 4.04
CA GLY A 30 -14.45 1.32 5.35
C GLY A 30 -15.61 1.82 6.23
N LEU A 31 -16.84 1.49 5.88
CA LEU A 31 -18.04 1.92 6.59
C LEU A 31 -18.33 1.09 7.84
N VAL A 32 -17.82 -0.14 7.89
CA VAL A 32 -17.89 -1.07 9.03
C VAL A 32 -16.52 -1.17 9.66
N ARG A 33 -16.42 -0.94 10.97
CA ARG A 33 -15.20 -1.21 11.71
C ARG A 33 -15.18 -2.69 12.08
N SER A 34 -14.33 -3.46 11.46
CA SER A 34 -14.03 -4.83 11.91
C SER A 34 -13.40 -4.76 13.31
N ARG A 35 -14.18 -5.04 14.35
CA ARG A 35 -13.64 -5.31 15.68
C ARG A 35 -13.19 -6.77 15.68
N GLY A 36 -11.89 -6.97 15.84
CA GLY A 36 -11.20 -8.26 15.72
C GLY A 36 -11.52 -9.33 16.76
N ASP A 37 -12.73 -9.41 17.33
CA ASP A 37 -13.10 -10.45 18.28
C ASP A 37 -14.35 -11.21 17.81
N SER A 38 -14.18 -12.50 17.76
CA SER A 38 -15.00 -13.69 17.65
C SER A 38 -16.50 -13.57 17.99
N LYS A 39 -17.28 -12.81 17.25
CA LYS A 39 -18.75 -12.89 17.29
C LYS A 39 -19.28 -13.55 16.02
N SER A 40 -20.37 -14.29 16.13
CA SER A 40 -21.01 -14.99 15.01
C SER A 40 -21.32 -14.04 13.84
N ALA A 41 -21.37 -14.56 12.61
CA ALA A 41 -21.66 -13.77 11.42
C ALA A 41 -22.95 -12.93 11.54
N ALA A 42 -23.95 -13.42 12.27
CA ALA A 42 -25.21 -12.73 12.52
C ALA A 42 -25.07 -11.51 13.47
N GLU A 43 -24.16 -11.57 14.45
CA GLU A 43 -23.88 -10.46 15.38
C GLU A 43 -22.97 -9.38 14.77
N ARG A 44 -22.26 -9.72 13.66
CA ARG A 44 -21.47 -8.77 12.87
C ARG A 44 -22.30 -7.87 11.97
N LEU A 45 -23.59 -8.12 11.84
CA LEU A 45 -24.54 -7.27 11.14
C LEU A 45 -24.76 -5.95 11.92
N GLY A 46 -23.75 -5.09 11.91
CA GLY A 46 -23.84 -3.76 12.51
C GLY A 46 -25.04 -2.98 11.96
N GLY A 47 -25.48 -1.95 12.69
CA GLY A 47 -26.66 -1.15 12.31
C GLY A 47 -26.64 -0.68 10.85
N ILE A 48 -25.47 -0.39 10.29
CA ILE A 48 -25.31 0.03 8.88
C ILE A 48 -25.73 -1.07 7.90
N ASN A 49 -25.40 -2.32 8.18
CA ASN A 49 -25.76 -3.45 7.33
C ASN A 49 -27.29 -3.68 7.35
N LYS A 50 -27.91 -3.59 8.54
CA LYS A 50 -29.37 -3.68 8.65
C LYS A 50 -30.06 -2.58 7.84
N ILE A 51 -29.61 -1.34 7.95
CA ILE A 51 -30.14 -0.21 7.19
C ILE A 51 -30.00 -0.45 5.69
N MET A 52 -28.83 -0.88 5.23
CA MET A 52 -28.62 -1.16 3.81
C MET A 52 -29.48 -2.31 3.32
N SER A 53 -29.49 -3.46 4.02
CA SER A 53 -30.20 -4.65 3.56
C SER A 53 -31.73 -4.53 3.66
N GLN A 54 -32.24 -3.94 4.74
CA GLN A 54 -33.70 -3.92 5.01
C GLN A 54 -34.43 -2.71 4.40
N CYS A 55 -33.72 -1.61 4.13
CA CYS A 55 -34.30 -0.42 3.54
C CYS A 55 -33.81 -0.20 2.11
N PHE A 56 -32.56 0.19 1.94
CA PHE A 56 -32.05 0.67 0.66
C PHE A 56 -31.85 -0.41 -0.41
N MET A 57 -31.54 -1.65 -0.03
CA MET A 57 -31.41 -2.77 -0.99
C MET A 57 -32.76 -3.46 -1.21
N ALA A 58 -33.65 -3.44 -0.21
CA ALA A 58 -35.00 -3.96 -0.36
C ALA A 58 -35.84 -3.11 -1.33
N ASP A 59 -35.69 -1.78 -1.28
CA ASP A 59 -36.31 -0.86 -2.22
C ASP A 59 -35.36 0.29 -2.59
N PRO A 60 -34.51 0.09 -3.60
CA PRO A 60 -33.47 1.05 -3.99
C PRO A 60 -34.01 2.36 -4.58
N LYS A 61 -35.25 2.36 -5.05
CA LYS A 61 -35.88 3.53 -5.70
C LYS A 61 -36.64 4.40 -4.72
N SER A 62 -36.95 3.88 -3.56
CA SER A 62 -37.72 4.63 -2.52
C SER A 62 -36.80 5.53 -1.72
N GLY A 63 -37.38 6.66 -1.34
CA GLY A 63 -36.78 7.56 -0.35
C GLY A 63 -37.21 7.17 1.06
N TRP A 64 -36.29 7.17 1.99
CA TRP A 64 -36.48 6.78 3.38
C TRP A 64 -36.22 7.93 4.33
N THR A 65 -37.13 8.20 5.26
CA THR A 65 -36.87 9.11 6.38
C THR A 65 -36.15 8.37 7.51
N ALA A 66 -35.47 9.10 8.39
CA ALA A 66 -34.81 8.49 9.55
C ALA A 66 -35.79 7.76 10.49
N ALA A 67 -37.05 8.23 10.58
CA ALA A 67 -38.09 7.59 11.38
C ALA A 67 -38.50 6.23 10.79
N GLU A 68 -38.80 6.18 9.50
CA GLU A 68 -39.15 4.92 8.81
C GLU A 68 -38.01 3.89 8.90
N ILE A 69 -36.75 4.33 8.76
CA ILE A 69 -35.58 3.44 8.92
C ILE A 69 -35.52 2.92 10.36
N SER A 70 -35.77 3.77 11.36
CA SER A 70 -35.78 3.35 12.77
C SER A 70 -36.85 2.29 13.02
N ASP A 71 -38.05 2.50 12.48
CA ASP A 71 -39.22 1.60 12.64
C ASP A 71 -38.93 0.23 11.98
N VAL A 72 -38.38 0.21 10.77
CA VAL A 72 -38.07 -1.03 10.02
C VAL A 72 -36.91 -1.81 10.64
N THR A 73 -35.86 -1.10 11.05
CA THR A 73 -34.61 -1.77 11.49
C THR A 73 -34.54 -2.03 12.98
N GLY A 74 -35.40 -1.40 13.77
CA GLY A 74 -35.37 -1.43 15.23
C GLY A 74 -34.15 -0.71 15.85
N ILE A 75 -33.47 0.12 15.07
CA ILE A 75 -32.30 0.89 15.53
C ILE A 75 -32.80 2.21 16.10
N SER A 76 -32.25 2.67 17.23
CA SER A 76 -32.61 3.94 17.82
C SER A 76 -32.42 5.12 16.84
N SER A 77 -33.24 6.15 16.92
CA SER A 77 -33.18 7.34 16.06
C SER A 77 -31.76 7.95 16.01
N THR A 78 -31.08 8.05 17.14
CA THR A 78 -29.70 8.53 17.22
C THR A 78 -28.72 7.59 16.45
N GLY A 79 -28.93 6.28 16.61
CA GLY A 79 -28.13 5.27 15.89
C GLY A 79 -28.34 5.36 14.38
N VAL A 80 -29.58 5.49 13.93
CA VAL A 80 -29.93 5.69 12.51
C VAL A 80 -29.28 6.96 11.98
N HIS A 81 -29.44 8.08 12.68
CA HIS A 81 -28.85 9.35 12.25
C HIS A 81 -27.30 9.23 12.05
N HIS A 82 -26.62 8.61 13.02
CA HIS A 82 -25.17 8.40 12.92
C HIS A 82 -24.77 7.54 11.70
N GLN A 83 -25.54 6.51 11.36
CA GLN A 83 -25.26 5.68 10.17
C GLN A 83 -25.60 6.44 8.87
N LEU A 84 -26.70 7.18 8.84
CA LEU A 84 -27.08 7.99 7.68
C LEU A 84 -26.05 9.07 7.35
N VAL A 85 -25.45 9.71 8.36
CA VAL A 85 -24.34 10.66 8.17
C VAL A 85 -23.17 9.95 7.49
N LYS A 86 -22.75 8.79 7.99
CA LYS A 86 -21.65 8.02 7.37
C LYS A 86 -21.95 7.63 5.92
N LEU A 87 -23.15 7.12 5.66
CA LEU A 87 -23.57 6.70 4.31
C LEU A 87 -23.66 7.88 3.35
N SER A 88 -24.11 9.05 3.84
CA SER A 88 -24.14 10.27 3.03
C SER A 88 -22.75 10.84 2.79
N ASP A 89 -21.90 10.86 3.81
CA ASP A 89 -20.51 11.34 3.69
C ASP A 89 -19.66 10.47 2.76
N SER A 90 -19.97 9.17 2.69
CA SER A 90 -19.32 8.26 1.74
C SER A 90 -19.79 8.45 0.29
N GLY A 91 -20.92 9.14 0.08
CA GLY A 91 -21.55 9.31 -1.23
C GLY A 91 -22.49 8.16 -1.64
N LEU A 92 -22.69 7.13 -0.80
CA LEU A 92 -23.64 6.05 -1.08
C LEU A 92 -25.09 6.56 -1.07
N LEU A 93 -25.40 7.48 -0.18
CA LEU A 93 -26.72 8.08 -0.08
C LEU A 93 -26.71 9.56 -0.44
N SER A 94 -27.75 10.00 -1.11
CA SER A 94 -28.11 11.40 -1.23
C SER A 94 -29.29 11.72 -0.34
N SER A 95 -29.47 12.99 0.05
CA SER A 95 -30.64 13.42 0.82
C SER A 95 -31.31 14.60 0.17
N ARG A 96 -32.65 14.62 0.22
CA ARG A 96 -33.49 15.73 -0.25
C ARG A 96 -34.56 16.06 0.80
N SER A 97 -35.01 17.30 0.81
CA SER A 97 -36.17 17.67 1.60
C SER A 97 -37.42 17.47 0.76
N ILE A 98 -38.30 16.57 1.15
CA ILE A 98 -39.57 16.28 0.49
C ILE A 98 -40.67 16.50 1.54
N GLY A 99 -41.61 17.44 1.27
CA GLY A 99 -42.71 17.75 2.22
C GLY A 99 -42.21 18.20 3.59
N GLY A 100 -41.09 18.91 3.68
CA GLY A 100 -40.49 19.37 4.92
C GLY A 100 -39.72 18.30 5.74
N LYS A 101 -39.71 17.06 5.25
CA LYS A 101 -38.95 15.95 5.87
C LYS A 101 -37.71 15.63 5.06
N ARG A 102 -36.61 15.39 5.76
CA ARG A 102 -35.35 14.93 5.11
C ARG A 102 -35.45 13.46 4.72
N THR A 103 -35.40 13.20 3.42
CA THR A 103 -35.53 11.87 2.84
C THR A 103 -34.18 11.46 2.23
N TYR A 104 -33.75 10.25 2.49
CA TYR A 104 -32.53 9.66 2.02
C TYR A 104 -32.79 8.64 0.92
N MET A 105 -31.94 8.59 -0.09
CA MET A 105 -32.07 7.71 -1.24
C MET A 105 -30.69 7.20 -1.64
N ILE A 106 -30.62 6.02 -2.27
CA ILE A 106 -29.36 5.55 -2.89
C ILE A 106 -28.97 6.54 -3.99
N ASN A 107 -27.71 6.95 -3.97
CA ASN A 107 -27.17 7.85 -4.98
C ASN A 107 -27.18 7.16 -6.35
N GLY A 108 -27.69 7.85 -7.39
CA GLY A 108 -27.83 7.25 -8.71
C GLY A 108 -28.91 6.18 -8.85
N GLY A 109 -29.76 5.96 -7.83
CA GLY A 109 -30.92 5.05 -7.88
C GLY A 109 -30.59 3.56 -7.81
N SER A 110 -29.33 3.19 -7.72
CA SER A 110 -28.86 1.82 -7.48
C SER A 110 -27.55 1.80 -6.72
N PHE A 111 -27.28 0.68 -6.05
CA PHE A 111 -26.01 0.51 -5.31
C PHE A 111 -24.81 0.51 -6.24
N SER A 112 -24.94 -0.11 -7.43
CA SER A 112 -23.90 -0.13 -8.45
C SER A 112 -23.55 1.30 -8.91
N ASN A 113 -24.54 2.11 -9.27
CA ASN A 113 -24.31 3.50 -9.68
C ASN A 113 -23.67 4.33 -8.55
N ALA A 114 -24.15 4.14 -7.30
CA ALA A 114 -23.57 4.83 -6.16
C ALA A 114 -22.09 4.50 -5.97
N ALA A 115 -21.73 3.22 -6.09
CA ALA A 115 -20.36 2.78 -5.98
C ALA A 115 -19.48 3.30 -7.13
N GLU A 116 -19.99 3.31 -8.35
CA GLU A 116 -19.30 3.89 -9.50
C GLU A 116 -19.02 5.38 -9.31
N PHE A 117 -20.00 6.17 -8.83
CA PHE A 117 -19.79 7.58 -8.50
C PHE A 117 -18.72 7.77 -7.42
N ILE A 118 -18.71 6.92 -6.40
CA ILE A 118 -17.69 6.95 -5.35
C ILE A 118 -16.31 6.68 -5.96
N GLY A 119 -16.19 5.64 -6.79
CA GLY A 119 -14.95 5.27 -7.47
C GLY A 119 -14.44 6.43 -8.34
N MET A 120 -15.29 6.98 -9.20
CA MET A 120 -14.95 8.11 -10.07
C MET A 120 -14.46 9.33 -9.27
N ASN A 121 -15.20 9.73 -8.23
CA ASN A 121 -14.83 10.85 -7.37
C ASN A 121 -13.49 10.59 -6.66
N SER A 122 -13.27 9.37 -6.16
CA SER A 122 -12.04 8.98 -5.50
C SER A 122 -10.83 9.08 -6.45
N VAL A 123 -10.99 8.63 -7.69
CA VAL A 123 -9.93 8.73 -8.73
C VAL A 123 -9.61 10.20 -9.06
N VAL A 124 -10.63 11.04 -9.21
CA VAL A 124 -10.43 12.48 -9.51
C VAL A 124 -9.68 13.16 -8.37
N ILE A 125 -10.11 12.93 -7.14
CA ILE A 125 -9.47 13.54 -5.95
C ILE A 125 -8.05 13.01 -5.79
N ALA A 126 -7.84 11.69 -5.92
CA ALA A 126 -6.51 11.11 -5.86
C ALA A 126 -5.58 11.69 -6.92
N ARG A 127 -6.06 11.83 -8.17
CA ARG A 127 -5.28 12.44 -9.26
C ARG A 127 -4.87 13.87 -8.94
N GLN A 128 -5.77 14.69 -8.39
CA GLN A 128 -5.45 16.06 -8.02
C GLN A 128 -4.39 16.10 -6.90
N ARG A 129 -4.51 15.23 -5.89
CA ARG A 129 -3.58 15.18 -4.76
C ARG A 129 -2.20 14.63 -5.16
N LEU A 130 -2.18 13.63 -6.02
CA LEU A 130 -0.95 13.01 -6.49
C LEU A 130 -0.09 13.93 -7.37
N LYS A 131 -0.66 14.99 -7.95
CA LYS A 131 0.14 16.04 -8.64
C LYS A 131 1.18 16.64 -7.71
N ILE A 132 0.83 16.89 -6.46
CA ILE A 132 1.74 17.44 -5.43
C ILE A 132 2.91 16.48 -5.16
N LEU A 133 2.60 15.17 -5.08
CA LEU A 133 3.63 14.15 -4.92
C LEU A 133 4.53 14.07 -6.17
N ALA A 134 3.95 14.15 -7.36
CA ALA A 134 4.69 14.11 -8.62
C ALA A 134 5.73 15.25 -8.72
N GLU A 135 5.37 16.44 -8.25
CA GLU A 135 6.28 17.59 -8.20
C GLU A 135 7.43 17.37 -7.20
N SER A 136 7.17 16.61 -6.13
CA SER A 136 8.15 16.28 -5.10
C SER A 136 9.10 15.14 -5.48
N VAL A 137 8.73 14.30 -6.44
CA VAL A 137 9.57 13.20 -6.93
C VAL A 137 10.63 13.77 -7.87
N SER A 138 11.91 13.55 -7.56
CA SER A 138 12.99 13.99 -8.42
C SER A 138 12.89 13.30 -9.80
N ASN A 139 12.99 14.11 -10.87
CA ASN A 139 12.99 13.63 -12.26
C ASN A 139 14.36 13.08 -12.69
N SER A 140 15.11 12.51 -11.76
CA SER A 140 16.44 11.96 -12.07
C SER A 140 16.33 10.83 -13.09
N SER A 141 16.97 11.01 -14.24
CA SER A 141 17.14 10.00 -15.28
C SER A 141 17.99 8.80 -14.80
N GLU A 142 18.64 8.95 -13.65
CA GLU A 142 19.50 7.92 -13.03
C GLU A 142 18.73 6.93 -12.16
N ARG A 143 17.40 7.05 -12.04
CA ARG A 143 16.63 6.01 -11.38
C ARG A 143 16.72 4.72 -12.19
N MET A 144 17.58 3.82 -11.74
CA MET A 144 17.72 2.51 -12.36
C MET A 144 16.36 1.83 -12.45
N LEU A 145 16.00 1.38 -13.67
CA LEU A 145 14.87 0.50 -13.93
C LEU A 145 15.19 -0.91 -13.38
N VAL A 146 15.24 -1.04 -12.08
CA VAL A 146 15.30 -2.36 -11.44
C VAL A 146 13.91 -2.94 -11.50
N GLN A 147 13.76 -4.14 -12.05
CA GLN A 147 12.49 -4.86 -12.02
C GLN A 147 12.11 -5.07 -10.56
N GLY A 148 11.08 -4.34 -10.11
CA GLY A 148 10.46 -4.58 -8.82
C GLY A 148 9.71 -5.91 -8.86
N GLU A 149 9.56 -6.57 -7.72
CA GLU A 149 8.66 -7.72 -7.61
C GLU A 149 7.26 -7.29 -8.06
N GLN A 150 6.67 -8.01 -9.02
CA GLN A 150 5.29 -7.82 -9.42
C GLN A 150 4.41 -8.30 -8.25
N GLU A 151 4.17 -7.42 -7.31
CA GLU A 151 3.21 -7.72 -6.25
C GLU A 151 1.81 -7.52 -6.80
N ASN A 152 0.97 -8.53 -6.65
CA ASN A 152 -0.46 -8.35 -6.74
C ASN A 152 -0.85 -7.39 -5.61
N VAL A 153 -1.10 -6.15 -5.94
CA VAL A 153 -1.52 -5.14 -4.95
C VAL A 153 -2.96 -5.44 -4.57
N PRO A 154 -3.18 -5.86 -3.34
CA PRO A 154 -4.50 -6.09 -2.80
C PRO A 154 -5.16 -4.75 -2.49
N PHE A 155 -6.47 -4.68 -2.54
CA PHE A 155 -7.17 -3.44 -2.66
C PHE A 155 -8.32 -3.29 -1.66
N ARG A 156 -8.31 -2.19 -0.92
CA ARG A 156 -9.45 -1.69 -0.13
C ARG A 156 -9.49 -0.18 -0.23
N ILE A 157 -10.66 0.38 -0.53
CA ILE A 157 -10.94 1.81 -0.40
C ILE A 157 -11.63 2.05 0.94
N ASP A 158 -10.94 2.68 1.89
CA ASP A 158 -11.59 3.25 3.08
C ASP A 158 -11.98 4.70 2.77
N ILE A 159 -13.26 4.95 2.56
CA ILE A 159 -13.78 6.31 2.40
C ILE A 159 -14.18 6.80 3.79
N VAL A 160 -13.38 7.68 4.36
CA VAL A 160 -13.57 8.17 5.74
C VAL A 160 -14.20 9.57 5.77
N GLY A 161 -14.92 9.96 4.72
CA GLY A 161 -15.62 11.25 4.66
C GLY A 161 -14.77 12.39 4.10
N LEU A 162 -15.42 13.52 3.86
CA LEU A 162 -14.80 14.76 3.39
C LEU A 162 -14.24 15.52 4.59
N THR A 163 -12.93 15.53 4.78
CA THR A 163 -12.29 16.44 5.74
C THR A 163 -11.88 17.74 5.05
N PRO A 164 -12.18 18.92 5.62
CA PRO A 164 -11.67 20.17 5.07
C PRO A 164 -10.14 20.20 5.10
N LYS A 165 -9.52 21.06 4.29
CA LYS A 165 -8.08 21.31 4.36
C LYS A 165 -7.74 21.84 5.74
N LEU A 166 -7.13 21.01 6.59
CA LEU A 166 -6.83 21.33 7.98
C LEU A 166 -5.36 21.70 8.20
N ILE A 167 -4.51 21.47 7.21
CA ILE A 167 -3.06 21.54 7.35
C ILE A 167 -2.48 22.29 6.15
N ASP A 168 -1.61 23.25 6.41
CA ASP A 168 -0.92 24.02 5.35
C ASP A 168 0.14 23.17 4.61
N ASP A 169 0.72 22.16 5.24
CA ASP A 169 1.63 21.22 4.61
C ASP A 169 0.87 20.23 3.71
N GLU A 170 0.93 20.44 2.42
CA GLU A 170 0.21 19.66 1.42
C GLU A 170 0.64 18.20 1.35
N LEU A 171 1.93 17.90 1.56
CA LEU A 171 2.42 16.51 1.61
C LEU A 171 1.97 15.79 2.89
N LEU A 172 1.93 16.50 4.01
CA LEU A 172 1.39 15.96 5.25
C LEU A 172 -0.09 15.65 5.09
N GLN A 173 -0.85 16.58 4.51
CA GLN A 173 -2.28 16.36 4.23
C GLN A 173 -2.48 15.18 3.28
N LEU A 174 -1.71 15.09 2.19
CA LEU A 174 -1.76 13.95 1.25
C LEU A 174 -1.45 12.62 1.96
N SER A 175 -0.40 12.60 2.78
CA SER A 175 0.01 11.40 3.53
C SER A 175 -1.07 10.91 4.51
N ILE A 176 -1.82 11.84 5.11
CA ILE A 176 -2.98 11.53 5.94
C ILE A 176 -4.14 11.02 5.08
N ASP A 177 -4.44 11.69 3.98
CA ASP A 177 -5.54 11.34 3.07
C ASP A 177 -5.35 9.95 2.44
N LEU A 178 -4.11 9.56 2.14
CA LEU A 178 -3.75 8.21 1.67
C LEU A 178 -3.68 7.15 2.79
N GLY A 179 -3.94 7.55 4.03
CA GLY A 179 -4.01 6.64 5.17
C GLY A 179 -2.66 6.19 5.71
N PHE A 180 -1.54 6.83 5.34
CA PHE A 180 -0.21 6.44 5.81
C PHE A 180 -0.01 6.70 7.30
N SER A 181 -0.70 7.70 7.88
CA SER A 181 -0.74 7.96 9.33
C SER A 181 -1.39 6.83 10.14
N GLY A 182 -2.21 5.97 9.49
CA GLY A 182 -3.01 4.93 10.14
C GLY A 182 -4.36 5.44 10.65
N ASP A 183 -5.04 4.60 11.44
CA ASP A 183 -6.42 4.84 11.87
C ASP A 183 -6.57 5.96 12.90
N ARG A 184 -5.49 6.28 13.60
CA ARG A 184 -5.44 7.35 14.60
C ARG A 184 -4.44 8.41 14.17
N ILE A 185 -4.95 9.56 13.74
CA ILE A 185 -4.12 10.73 13.48
C ILE A 185 -3.67 11.26 14.84
N ARG A 186 -2.36 11.30 15.05
CA ARG A 186 -1.75 11.93 16.23
C ARG A 186 -1.18 13.28 15.80
N LEU A 187 -1.63 14.35 16.42
CA LEU A 187 -1.06 15.66 16.21
C LEU A 187 0.43 15.63 16.59
N GLY A 188 1.28 16.13 15.71
CA GLY A 188 2.74 16.13 15.89
C GLY A 188 3.45 14.82 15.47
N ASP A 189 2.74 13.80 15.02
CA ASP A 189 3.35 12.58 14.46
C ASP A 189 3.56 12.72 12.95
N ASN A 190 4.73 13.20 12.55
CA ASN A 190 5.08 13.47 11.15
C ASN A 190 5.90 12.35 10.50
N LEU A 191 6.18 11.25 11.19
CA LEU A 191 7.04 10.18 10.67
C LEU A 191 6.62 9.68 9.27
N HIS A 192 5.31 9.59 9.01
CA HIS A 192 4.79 9.12 7.71
C HIS A 192 5.10 10.11 6.57
N VAL A 193 5.03 11.41 6.82
CA VAL A 193 5.37 12.42 5.80
C VAL A 193 6.88 12.56 5.65
N ASP A 194 7.65 12.43 6.72
CA ASP A 194 9.11 12.49 6.66
C ASP A 194 9.66 11.30 5.85
N LEU A 195 9.15 10.10 6.07
CA LEU A 195 9.46 8.93 5.23
C LEU A 195 9.09 9.18 3.75
N LEU A 196 7.92 9.76 3.50
CA LEU A 196 7.49 10.09 2.14
C LEU A 196 8.45 11.09 1.48
N ARG A 197 8.89 12.13 2.21
CA ARG A 197 9.86 13.13 1.72
C ARG A 197 11.22 12.52 1.40
N VAL A 198 11.73 11.68 2.29
CA VAL A 198 13.02 11.00 2.09
C VAL A 198 12.97 10.09 0.87
N LEU A 199 11.93 9.26 0.76
CA LEU A 199 11.76 8.34 -0.37
C LEU A 199 11.49 9.06 -1.70
N ALA A 200 10.75 10.17 -1.69
CA ALA A 200 10.48 10.96 -2.89
C ALA A 200 11.76 11.63 -3.45
N LYS A 201 12.67 12.02 -2.59
CA LYS A 201 13.94 12.64 -2.97
C LYS A 201 15.02 11.63 -3.35
N SER A 202 14.90 10.38 -2.89
CA SER A 202 15.93 9.37 -3.13
C SER A 202 15.86 8.79 -4.55
N ASN A 203 17.00 8.73 -5.20
CA ASN A 203 17.16 8.10 -6.52
C ASN A 203 17.46 6.59 -6.42
N LYS A 204 17.83 6.11 -5.23
CA LYS A 204 18.21 4.71 -4.96
C LYS A 204 17.25 4.08 -3.94
N PRO A 205 17.13 2.75 -3.95
CA PRO A 205 16.41 2.05 -2.91
C PRO A 205 17.08 2.27 -1.54
N LEU A 206 16.28 2.58 -0.51
CA LEU A 206 16.76 2.79 0.86
C LEU A 206 16.36 1.60 1.75
N GLY A 207 17.31 1.12 2.53
CA GLY A 207 17.07 0.10 3.54
C GLY A 207 16.32 0.64 4.75
N ILE A 208 15.69 -0.25 5.53
CA ILE A 208 14.97 0.17 6.77
C ILE A 208 15.91 0.90 7.73
N THR A 209 17.16 0.48 7.84
CA THR A 209 18.14 1.12 8.74
C THR A 209 18.42 2.55 8.34
N GLU A 210 18.68 2.80 7.05
CA GLU A 210 18.90 4.13 6.50
C GLU A 210 17.68 5.03 6.73
N LEU A 211 16.46 4.50 6.49
CA LEU A 211 15.22 5.23 6.73
C LEU A 211 14.98 5.55 8.21
N MET A 212 15.42 4.68 9.13
CA MET A 212 15.37 4.95 10.57
C MET A 212 16.35 6.06 10.97
N GLU A 213 17.56 6.04 10.42
CA GLU A 213 18.59 7.06 10.66
C GLU A 213 18.14 8.43 10.16
N GLU A 214 17.58 8.50 8.97
CA GLU A 214 17.10 9.75 8.36
C GLU A 214 15.87 10.35 9.07
N THR A 215 14.99 9.50 9.63
CA THR A 215 13.71 9.97 10.18
C THR A 215 13.58 9.87 11.69
N GLY A 216 14.54 9.24 12.37
CA GLY A 216 14.48 8.98 13.82
C GLY A 216 13.38 7.99 14.24
N GLY A 217 12.74 7.31 13.29
CA GLY A 217 11.64 6.39 13.57
C GLY A 217 12.12 5.02 14.06
N SER A 218 11.35 4.37 14.95
CA SER A 218 11.65 3.00 15.35
C SER A 218 11.34 2.02 14.21
N ARG A 219 12.09 0.89 14.13
CA ARG A 219 11.97 -0.14 13.10
C ARG A 219 10.53 -0.60 12.87
N ALA A 220 9.80 -0.84 13.96
CA ALA A 220 8.42 -1.32 13.91
C ALA A 220 7.45 -0.26 13.34
N ARG A 221 7.69 1.02 13.63
CA ARG A 221 6.86 2.12 13.10
C ARG A 221 7.17 2.39 11.64
N VAL A 222 8.45 2.48 11.29
CA VAL A 222 8.92 2.64 9.91
C VAL A 222 8.37 1.51 9.04
N GLY A 223 8.55 0.25 9.46
CA GLY A 223 8.06 -0.91 8.72
C GLY A 223 6.55 -0.85 8.44
N ARG A 224 5.72 -0.56 9.46
CA ARG A 224 4.26 -0.43 9.27
C ARG A 224 3.84 0.67 8.30
N ILE A 225 4.56 1.80 8.30
CA ILE A 225 4.26 2.89 7.36
C ILE A 225 4.67 2.50 5.95
N LEU A 226 5.85 1.90 5.78
CA LEU A 226 6.32 1.39 4.48
C LEU A 226 5.38 0.33 3.89
N ASP A 227 4.86 -0.58 4.73
CA ASP A 227 3.87 -1.56 4.28
C ASP A 227 2.57 -0.91 3.80
N ARG A 228 2.11 0.16 4.47
CA ARG A 228 0.94 0.92 4.00
C ARG A 228 1.21 1.62 2.67
N MET A 229 2.36 2.28 2.53
CA MET A 229 2.74 2.93 1.29
C MET A 229 2.90 1.93 0.14
N ARG A 230 3.43 0.73 0.42
CA ARG A 230 3.54 -0.36 -0.55
C ARG A 230 2.17 -0.90 -0.95
N SER A 231 1.29 -1.15 0.02
CA SER A 231 -0.08 -1.59 -0.24
C SER A 231 -0.88 -0.57 -1.06
N ALA A 232 -0.59 0.71 -0.90
CA ALA A 232 -1.16 1.78 -1.72
C ALA A 232 -0.57 1.84 -3.15
N GLY A 233 0.40 0.98 -3.49
CA GLY A 233 1.06 0.99 -4.80
C GLY A 233 2.08 2.11 -4.99
N LEU A 234 2.42 2.85 -3.94
CA LEU A 234 3.39 3.95 -3.99
C LEU A 234 4.82 3.45 -3.99
N LEU A 235 5.12 2.41 -3.20
CA LEU A 235 6.46 1.88 -3.04
C LEU A 235 6.59 0.49 -3.66
N GLU A 236 7.82 0.19 -4.07
CA GLU A 236 8.26 -1.16 -4.42
C GLU A 236 9.52 -1.53 -3.66
N ARG A 237 9.78 -2.83 -3.57
CA ARG A 237 11.08 -3.35 -3.11
C ARG A 237 12.02 -3.48 -4.30
N ALA A 238 13.24 -3.01 -4.10
CA ALA A 238 14.30 -3.15 -5.09
C ALA A 238 15.61 -3.50 -4.41
N VAL A 239 16.52 -4.07 -5.16
CA VAL A 239 17.85 -4.45 -4.66
C VAL A 239 18.63 -3.19 -4.30
N VAL A 240 19.31 -3.23 -3.16
CA VAL A 240 20.24 -2.18 -2.72
C VAL A 240 21.62 -2.56 -3.21
N ASP A 241 22.02 -2.07 -4.40
CA ASP A 241 23.27 -2.46 -5.07
C ASP A 241 24.51 -2.21 -4.22
N SER A 242 24.59 -1.04 -3.59
CA SER A 242 25.72 -0.69 -2.72
C SER A 242 25.92 -1.67 -1.56
N ARG A 243 24.84 -2.31 -1.11
CA ARG A 243 24.89 -3.30 -0.04
C ARG A 243 25.13 -4.72 -0.56
N LEU A 244 24.81 -4.98 -1.83
CA LEU A 244 25.01 -6.28 -2.45
C LEU A 244 26.50 -6.66 -2.48
N ASP A 245 27.37 -5.73 -2.83
CA ASP A 245 28.81 -5.94 -2.85
C ASP A 245 29.38 -6.20 -1.44
N VAL A 246 28.88 -5.51 -0.42
CA VAL A 246 29.25 -5.73 0.98
C VAL A 246 28.84 -7.13 1.45
N ASP A 247 27.64 -7.55 1.12
CA ASP A 247 27.10 -8.85 1.52
C ASP A 247 27.83 -10.00 0.79
N ILE A 248 28.23 -9.81 -0.49
CA ILE A 248 29.07 -10.73 -1.25
C ILE A 248 30.45 -10.84 -0.61
N PHE A 249 31.09 -9.70 -0.32
CA PHE A 249 32.37 -9.66 0.37
C PHE A 249 32.35 -10.46 1.68
N GLY A 250 31.38 -10.18 2.54
CA GLY A 250 31.19 -10.89 3.81
C GLY A 250 30.90 -12.38 3.61
N GLY A 251 30.12 -12.71 2.58
CA GLY A 251 29.82 -14.09 2.19
C GLY A 251 31.04 -14.85 1.76
N LEU A 252 31.86 -14.26 0.88
CA LEU A 252 33.13 -14.85 0.41
C LEU A 252 34.09 -15.13 1.58
N LEU A 253 34.33 -14.13 2.44
CA LEU A 253 35.20 -14.30 3.61
C LEU A 253 34.73 -15.42 4.53
N ARG A 254 33.43 -15.43 4.85
CA ARG A 254 32.86 -16.45 5.72
C ARG A 254 33.02 -17.85 5.14
N GLN A 255 32.68 -18.03 3.85
CA GLN A 255 32.76 -19.35 3.22
C GLN A 255 34.23 -19.80 2.99
N TYR A 256 35.10 -18.88 2.64
CA TYR A 256 36.55 -19.19 2.52
C TYR A 256 37.14 -19.69 3.85
N ARG A 257 36.88 -18.96 4.94
CA ARG A 257 37.38 -19.35 6.28
C ARG A 257 36.82 -20.69 6.77
N THR A 258 35.61 -21.03 6.37
CA THR A 258 34.93 -22.23 6.85
C THR A 258 35.16 -23.44 5.96
N ARG A 259 35.31 -23.24 4.65
CA ARG A 259 35.27 -24.34 3.66
C ARG A 259 36.39 -24.32 2.63
N GLY A 260 37.20 -23.26 2.56
CA GLY A 260 38.33 -23.13 1.66
C GLY A 260 37.99 -22.72 0.24
N SER A 261 39.03 -22.50 -0.60
CA SER A 261 38.92 -22.06 -2.00
C SER A 261 38.26 -23.11 -2.90
N ASP A 262 38.56 -24.40 -2.72
CA ASP A 262 37.99 -25.49 -3.54
C ASP A 262 36.47 -25.55 -3.45
N TRP A 263 35.91 -25.31 -2.26
CA TRP A 263 34.48 -25.27 -2.08
C TRP A 263 33.85 -24.04 -2.76
N LEU A 264 34.50 -22.89 -2.68
CA LEU A 264 34.05 -21.67 -3.36
C LEU A 264 33.98 -21.87 -4.87
N VAL A 265 34.97 -22.50 -5.48
CA VAL A 265 34.96 -22.79 -6.92
C VAL A 265 33.89 -23.81 -7.27
N GLY A 266 33.80 -24.91 -6.55
CA GLY A 266 32.89 -26.00 -6.85
C GLY A 266 31.43 -25.66 -6.46
N ARG A 267 31.15 -25.68 -5.15
CA ARG A 267 29.78 -25.53 -4.61
C ARG A 267 29.39 -24.08 -4.31
N GLY A 268 30.36 -23.20 -4.04
CA GLY A 268 30.18 -21.78 -3.84
C GLY A 268 29.83 -21.01 -5.13
N GLY A 269 29.93 -21.69 -6.27
CA GLY A 269 29.45 -21.20 -7.55
C GLY A 269 30.41 -20.25 -8.29
N LEU A 270 31.60 -20.02 -7.78
CA LEU A 270 32.59 -19.18 -8.46
C LEU A 270 32.99 -19.74 -9.85
N SER A 271 32.85 -21.06 -10.09
CA SER A 271 33.05 -21.66 -11.40
C SER A 271 32.13 -21.13 -12.50
N ARG A 272 31.01 -20.51 -12.14
CA ARG A 272 30.05 -19.93 -13.09
C ARG A 272 30.38 -18.48 -13.46
N LEU A 273 31.36 -17.87 -12.77
CA LEU A 273 31.78 -16.51 -13.05
C LEU A 273 32.81 -16.53 -14.19
N PRO A 274 32.98 -15.39 -14.88
CA PRO A 274 34.09 -15.21 -15.81
C PRO A 274 35.44 -15.58 -15.16
N THR A 275 36.34 -16.22 -15.91
CA THR A 275 37.61 -16.73 -15.37
C THR A 275 38.41 -15.66 -14.67
N GLU A 276 38.47 -14.45 -15.23
CA GLU A 276 39.22 -13.32 -14.68
C GLU A 276 38.66 -12.89 -13.30
N VAL A 277 37.32 -12.83 -13.17
CA VAL A 277 36.64 -12.49 -11.89
C VAL A 277 36.94 -13.54 -10.84
N ARG A 278 36.79 -14.83 -11.21
CA ARG A 278 37.06 -15.95 -10.30
C ARG A 278 38.48 -15.96 -9.79
N GLU A 279 39.47 -15.86 -10.70
CA GLU A 279 40.90 -15.89 -10.37
C GLU A 279 41.25 -14.68 -9.49
N SER A 280 40.79 -13.51 -9.81
CA SER A 280 40.99 -12.30 -9.01
C SER A 280 40.45 -12.45 -7.57
N LEU A 281 39.23 -12.98 -7.40
CA LEU A 281 38.67 -13.20 -6.09
C LEU A 281 39.40 -14.22 -5.25
N ILE A 282 39.82 -15.35 -5.85
CA ILE A 282 40.59 -16.42 -5.17
C ILE A 282 41.94 -15.92 -4.78
N ASP A 283 42.69 -15.30 -5.69
CA ASP A 283 44.02 -14.76 -5.45
C ASP A 283 44.04 -13.75 -4.31
N ASN A 284 43.03 -12.85 -4.25
CA ASN A 284 42.87 -11.90 -3.16
C ASN A 284 42.60 -12.59 -1.81
N LEU A 285 41.79 -13.67 -1.81
CA LEU A 285 41.49 -14.44 -0.60
C LEU A 285 42.71 -15.20 -0.09
N GLU A 286 43.45 -15.88 -0.97
CA GLU A 286 44.64 -16.69 -0.64
C GLU A 286 45.81 -15.83 -0.17
N LYS A 287 45.99 -14.67 -0.74
CA LYS A 287 47.02 -13.69 -0.32
C LYS A 287 46.65 -12.91 0.95
N GLY A 288 45.45 -13.11 1.49
CA GLY A 288 44.95 -12.36 2.65
C GLY A 288 44.77 -10.87 2.38
N SER A 289 44.73 -10.46 1.11
CA SER A 289 44.59 -9.06 0.67
C SER A 289 43.15 -8.72 0.29
N HIS A 290 42.19 -9.56 0.64
CA HIS A 290 40.81 -9.43 0.30
C HIS A 290 40.14 -8.25 1.08
N THR A 291 39.78 -7.20 0.36
CA THR A 291 39.08 -6.01 0.87
C THR A 291 37.78 -5.82 0.13
N LEU A 292 36.87 -5.02 0.71
CA LEU A 292 35.59 -4.68 0.08
C LEU A 292 35.82 -4.00 -1.28
N GLU A 293 36.76 -3.06 -1.35
CA GLU A 293 37.09 -2.33 -2.57
C GLU A 293 37.55 -3.28 -3.70
N LYS A 294 38.51 -4.16 -3.41
CA LYS A 294 39.01 -5.16 -4.39
C LYS A 294 37.88 -6.12 -4.81
N THR A 295 36.98 -6.48 -3.90
CA THR A 295 35.86 -7.34 -4.26
C THR A 295 34.90 -6.59 -5.19
N SER A 296 34.54 -5.35 -4.86
CA SER A 296 33.67 -4.53 -5.71
C SER A 296 34.28 -4.33 -7.10
N ASP A 297 35.56 -4.07 -7.18
CA ASP A 297 36.26 -3.94 -8.46
C ASP A 297 36.21 -5.25 -9.26
N SER A 298 36.50 -6.40 -8.62
CA SER A 298 36.47 -7.70 -9.28
C SER A 298 35.07 -8.08 -9.81
N ILE A 299 34.01 -7.75 -9.07
CA ILE A 299 32.64 -8.07 -9.46
C ILE A 299 31.94 -6.91 -10.18
N GLY A 300 32.62 -5.81 -10.45
CA GLY A 300 32.06 -4.62 -11.10
C GLY A 300 31.51 -4.87 -12.50
N CYS A 301 32.07 -5.83 -13.22
CA CYS A 301 31.61 -6.26 -14.54
C CYS A 301 30.36 -7.14 -14.52
N LEU A 302 29.94 -7.66 -13.34
CA LEU A 302 28.78 -8.50 -13.21
C LEU A 302 27.49 -7.67 -13.15
N SER A 303 26.46 -8.15 -13.81
CA SER A 303 25.11 -7.60 -13.69
C SER A 303 24.55 -7.81 -12.27
N VAL A 304 23.55 -7.03 -11.91
CA VAL A 304 22.86 -7.15 -10.61
C VAL A 304 22.30 -8.57 -10.40
N ASP A 305 21.78 -9.20 -11.45
CA ASP A 305 21.25 -10.56 -11.36
C ASP A 305 22.35 -11.61 -11.14
N GLU A 306 23.51 -11.48 -11.78
CA GLU A 306 24.65 -12.34 -11.52
C GLU A 306 25.16 -12.19 -10.09
N LYS A 307 25.27 -10.96 -9.58
CA LYS A 307 25.61 -10.67 -8.18
C LYS A 307 24.61 -11.29 -7.20
N ARG A 308 23.30 -11.24 -7.51
CA ARG A 308 22.25 -11.89 -6.71
C ARG A 308 22.41 -13.41 -6.66
N VAL A 309 22.66 -14.02 -7.82
CA VAL A 309 22.92 -15.47 -7.91
C VAL A 309 24.15 -15.84 -7.09
N MET A 310 25.23 -15.10 -7.25
CA MET A 310 26.46 -15.29 -6.47
C MET A 310 26.21 -15.20 -4.97
N LEU A 311 25.51 -14.16 -4.50
CA LEU A 311 25.18 -13.99 -3.08
C LEU A 311 24.35 -15.15 -2.54
N ASN A 312 23.36 -15.62 -3.29
CA ASN A 312 22.54 -16.77 -2.90
C ASN A 312 23.36 -18.05 -2.77
N MET A 313 24.31 -18.27 -3.67
CA MET A 313 25.23 -19.44 -3.63
C MET A 313 26.15 -19.38 -2.41
N LEU A 314 26.54 -18.19 -1.97
CA LEU A 314 27.29 -17.96 -0.75
C LEU A 314 26.44 -18.08 0.53
N GLY A 315 25.13 -18.37 0.40
CA GLY A 315 24.18 -18.49 1.49
C GLY A 315 23.73 -17.14 2.09
N GLY A 316 23.92 -16.06 1.35
CA GLY A 316 23.43 -14.73 1.69
C GLY A 316 21.99 -14.51 1.24
N ARG A 317 21.35 -13.45 1.78
CA ARG A 317 20.03 -12.98 1.34
C ARG A 317 20.19 -11.67 0.60
N VAL A 318 19.49 -11.55 -0.51
CA VAL A 318 19.51 -10.31 -1.32
C VAL A 318 19.04 -9.13 -0.48
N PRO A 319 19.84 -8.05 -0.34
CA PRO A 319 19.45 -6.85 0.38
C PRO A 319 18.39 -6.11 -0.41
N LEU A 320 17.20 -5.98 0.19
CA LEU A 320 16.08 -5.26 -0.39
C LEU A 320 15.85 -3.96 0.37
N GLY A 321 15.70 -2.88 -0.38
CA GLY A 321 15.28 -1.57 0.08
C GLY A 321 13.93 -1.17 -0.49
N TYR A 322 13.48 0.02 -0.12
CA TYR A 322 12.24 0.62 -0.59
C TYR A 322 12.55 1.83 -1.47
N ARG A 323 11.80 1.98 -2.55
CA ARG A 323 11.83 3.17 -3.39
C ARG A 323 10.42 3.50 -3.89
N VAL A 324 10.23 4.75 -4.30
CA VAL A 324 8.99 5.15 -4.97
C VAL A 324 8.90 4.42 -6.32
N LYS A 325 7.74 3.86 -6.61
CA LYS A 325 7.48 3.10 -7.83
C LYS A 325 7.38 4.04 -9.02
N GLY A 326 8.19 3.78 -10.04
CA GLY A 326 8.29 4.60 -11.24
C GLY A 326 9.53 5.49 -11.27
N SER A 327 9.87 5.95 -12.46
CA SER A 327 11.05 6.80 -12.73
C SER A 327 10.72 8.28 -12.76
N THR A 328 9.45 8.62 -12.99
CA THR A 328 8.95 10.00 -13.03
C THR A 328 7.76 10.19 -12.12
N GLY A 329 7.45 11.45 -11.78
CA GLY A 329 6.23 11.76 -11.02
C GLY A 329 4.95 11.29 -11.73
N GLY A 330 4.93 11.30 -13.05
CA GLY A 330 3.82 10.77 -13.84
C GLY A 330 3.65 9.26 -13.67
N ASP A 331 4.73 8.51 -13.59
CA ASP A 331 4.69 7.06 -13.34
C ASP A 331 4.18 6.75 -11.92
N VAL A 332 4.55 7.57 -10.94
CA VAL A 332 4.06 7.44 -9.56
C VAL A 332 2.54 7.61 -9.52
N ILE A 333 2.02 8.66 -10.16
CA ILE A 333 0.57 8.90 -10.26
C ILE A 333 -0.10 7.70 -10.93
N ARG A 334 0.41 7.25 -12.07
CA ARG A 334 -0.14 6.12 -12.82
C ARG A 334 -0.15 4.84 -11.99
N SER A 335 0.92 4.57 -11.25
CA SER A 335 1.06 3.38 -10.39
C SER A 335 -0.01 3.31 -9.31
N ILE A 336 -0.28 4.45 -8.66
CA ILE A 336 -1.31 4.55 -7.64
C ILE A 336 -2.71 4.48 -8.27
N LEU A 337 -2.95 5.17 -9.38
CA LEU A 337 -4.24 5.15 -10.07
C LEU A 337 -4.61 3.78 -10.65
N ILE A 338 -3.63 2.98 -11.08
CA ILE A 338 -3.88 1.58 -11.47
C ILE A 338 -4.39 0.78 -10.27
N GLY A 339 -3.88 1.04 -9.07
CA GLY A 339 -4.40 0.45 -7.83
C GLY A 339 -5.88 0.80 -7.63
N PHE A 340 -6.27 2.08 -7.82
CA PHE A 340 -7.66 2.52 -7.75
C PHE A 340 -8.54 1.83 -8.81
N GLY A 341 -8.13 1.83 -10.08
CA GLY A 341 -8.91 1.22 -11.17
C GLY A 341 -9.10 -0.30 -11.01
N LYS A 342 -8.11 -1.01 -10.47
CA LYS A 342 -8.26 -2.44 -10.15
C LYS A 342 -9.29 -2.68 -9.04
N GLY A 343 -9.46 -1.73 -8.15
CA GLY A 343 -10.45 -1.81 -7.10
C GLY A 343 -11.86 -1.53 -7.57
N ASP A 344 -12.03 -0.56 -8.45
CA ASP A 344 -13.32 -0.30 -9.09
C ASP A 344 -13.81 -1.54 -9.85
N LEU A 345 -12.96 -2.19 -10.63
CA LEU A 345 -13.29 -3.42 -11.35
C LEU A 345 -13.71 -4.54 -10.40
N LYS A 346 -12.99 -4.75 -9.28
CA LYS A 346 -13.34 -5.79 -8.31
C LYS A 346 -14.65 -5.51 -7.58
N ASN A 347 -14.95 -4.25 -7.30
CA ASN A 347 -16.21 -3.87 -6.68
C ASN A 347 -17.38 -3.95 -7.67
N HIS A 348 -17.15 -3.75 -8.96
CA HIS A 348 -18.18 -3.78 -10.00
C HIS A 348 -18.63 -5.21 -10.33
N ASP A 349 -17.70 -6.16 -10.35
CA ASP A 349 -17.99 -7.58 -10.68
C ASP A 349 -18.79 -8.32 -9.60
N HIS A 350 -19.00 -7.71 -8.42
CA HIS A 350 -19.66 -8.30 -7.26
C HIS A 350 -20.94 -7.56 -6.82
N MET A 351 -21.35 -6.52 -7.56
CA MET A 351 -22.62 -5.83 -7.39
C MET A 351 -23.66 -6.29 -8.39
#